data_b960403c8ceef781a9d76dbfaa96e3e2
#
_entry.id   b960403c8ceef781a9d76dbfaa96e3e2
#
_cell.length_a   1.000
_cell.length_b   1.000
_cell.length_c   1.000
_cell.angle_alpha   90.00
_cell.angle_beta   90.00
_cell.angle_gamma   90.00
#
_symmetry.space_group_name_H-M   'P 1'
#
loop_
_entity.id
_entity.type
_entity.pdbx_description
1 polymer ?
#
loop_
_entity_poly.entity_id
_entity_poly.type
_entity_poly.pdbx_seq_one_letter_code
_entity_poly.pdbx_strand_id
1 'polypeptide(L)'
;MDTVKFHSADFDKTPPTVQVQIPKRLIHQGVESGTIQNAYSQARKHPVFFIDLPSIAISMTIGGLTPNGRSNRHRHTYETILFVLEGQGYSMIEDQKVEWKAGDAVYIPVWAWHHHVNLDPDKPAKYLACENAPMLQNMGNLALREEAN
;
A
#
# COMPACT_ATOMS: atom_id res chain seq x y z
N MET A 1 -12.05 4.68 22.74
CA MET A 1 -12.24 3.25 22.38
C MET A 1 -10.87 2.62 22.36
N ASP A 2 -10.62 1.63 23.22
CA ASP A 2 -9.39 0.87 23.14
C ASP A 2 -9.42 0.05 21.84
N THR A 3 -8.47 0.32 20.96
CA THR A 3 -8.31 -0.46 19.75
C THR A 3 -7.90 -1.87 20.13
N VAL A 4 -8.70 -2.87 19.76
CA VAL A 4 -8.32 -4.28 19.90
C VAL A 4 -7.06 -4.49 19.07
N LYS A 5 -5.93 -4.66 19.74
CA LYS A 5 -4.66 -4.96 19.06
C LYS A 5 -4.60 -6.47 18.82
N PHE A 6 -4.29 -6.82 17.58
CA PHE A 6 -3.96 -8.18 17.20
C PHE A 6 -2.66 -8.62 17.91
N HIS A 7 -2.66 -9.78 18.53
CA HIS A 7 -1.49 -10.37 19.17
C HIS A 7 -1.09 -11.68 18.49
N SER A 8 0.20 -11.92 18.37
CA SER A 8 0.75 -13.16 17.79
C SER A 8 0.30 -14.44 18.52
N ALA A 9 -0.06 -14.35 19.79
CA ALA A 9 -0.65 -15.45 20.57
C ALA A 9 -2.03 -15.92 20.02
N ASP A 10 -2.69 -15.11 19.18
CA ASP A 10 -3.94 -15.51 18.53
C ASP A 10 -3.72 -16.52 17.39
N PHE A 11 -2.49 -16.68 16.92
CA PHE A 11 -2.14 -17.68 15.89
C PHE A 11 -2.21 -19.13 16.36
N ASP A 12 -2.13 -19.39 17.65
CA ASP A 12 -2.15 -20.75 18.21
C ASP A 12 -3.55 -21.39 18.25
N LYS A 13 -4.58 -20.62 17.90
CA LYS A 13 -5.99 -21.05 17.95
C LYS A 13 -6.49 -21.51 16.58
N THR A 14 -5.94 -22.59 16.05
CA THR A 14 -6.44 -23.16 14.79
C THR A 14 -7.65 -24.06 15.04
N PRO A 15 -8.86 -23.72 14.53
CA PRO A 15 -10.02 -24.61 14.64
C PRO A 15 -9.75 -25.94 13.94
N PRO A 16 -10.09 -27.09 14.52
CA PRO A 16 -9.79 -28.41 13.93
C PRO A 16 -10.56 -28.70 12.63
N THR A 17 -11.56 -27.87 12.31
CA THR A 17 -12.40 -28.03 11.11
C THR A 17 -11.97 -27.16 9.92
N VAL A 18 -10.91 -26.34 10.06
CA VAL A 18 -10.42 -25.52 8.95
C VAL A 18 -9.68 -26.39 7.95
N GLN A 19 -10.17 -26.41 6.71
CA GLN A 19 -9.52 -27.10 5.60
C GLN A 19 -8.65 -26.12 4.80
N VAL A 20 -7.44 -26.55 4.49
CA VAL A 20 -6.52 -25.77 3.66
C VAL A 20 -7.01 -25.78 2.21
N GLN A 21 -7.16 -24.58 1.63
CA GLN A 21 -7.40 -24.40 0.20
C GLN A 21 -6.16 -23.79 -0.44
N ILE A 22 -5.45 -24.57 -1.24
CA ILE A 22 -4.23 -24.12 -1.92
C ILE A 22 -4.60 -23.61 -3.31
N PRO A 23 -4.43 -22.32 -3.61
CA PRO A 23 -4.67 -21.78 -4.94
C PRO A 23 -3.58 -22.26 -5.92
N LYS A 24 -3.89 -22.22 -7.22
CA LYS A 24 -2.96 -22.65 -8.27
C LYS A 24 -1.68 -21.82 -8.35
N ARG A 25 -1.74 -20.56 -7.92
CA ARG A 25 -0.62 -19.62 -7.96
C ARG A 25 -0.27 -19.13 -6.56
N LEU A 26 0.95 -19.38 -6.13
CA LEU A 26 1.51 -19.00 -4.84
C LEU A 26 2.64 -17.97 -4.95
N ILE A 27 3.07 -17.65 -6.19
CA ILE A 27 4.19 -16.74 -6.43
C ILE A 27 3.88 -15.76 -7.56
N HIS A 28 4.34 -14.53 -7.44
CA HIS A 28 4.47 -13.56 -8.51
C HIS A 28 5.96 -13.24 -8.69
N GLN A 29 6.57 -13.75 -9.75
CA GLN A 29 7.98 -13.50 -10.05
C GLN A 29 8.15 -12.21 -10.84
N GLY A 30 9.22 -11.44 -10.55
CA GLY A 30 9.58 -10.26 -11.31
C GLY A 30 8.52 -9.17 -11.28
N VAL A 31 7.96 -8.86 -10.13
CA VAL A 31 6.88 -7.86 -9.96
C VAL A 31 7.17 -6.54 -10.67
N GLU A 32 8.42 -6.07 -10.60
CA GLU A 32 8.84 -4.81 -11.21
C GLU A 32 9.31 -4.95 -12.67
N SER A 33 9.31 -6.16 -13.24
CA SER A 33 9.76 -6.39 -14.63
C SER A 33 8.70 -6.01 -15.67
N GLY A 34 7.48 -5.72 -15.25
CA GLY A 34 6.42 -5.19 -16.11
C GLY A 34 6.75 -3.77 -16.59
N THR A 35 6.33 -3.43 -17.81
CA THR A 35 6.48 -2.07 -18.33
C THR A 35 5.70 -1.09 -17.44
N ILE A 36 6.34 0.00 -17.02
CA ILE A 36 5.75 1.12 -16.24
C ILE A 36 4.51 1.75 -16.94
N GLN A 37 4.24 1.36 -18.16
CA GLN A 37 3.16 1.90 -19.02
C GLN A 37 1.80 1.23 -18.81
N ASN A 38 1.51 0.72 -17.62
CA ASN A 38 0.14 0.31 -17.37
C ASN A 38 -0.73 1.56 -17.11
N ALA A 39 -2.01 1.48 -17.50
CA ALA A 39 -2.96 2.57 -17.32
C ALA A 39 -3.06 3.07 -15.87
N TYR A 40 -2.79 2.19 -14.91
CA TYR A 40 -2.82 2.49 -13.48
C TYR A 40 -1.68 3.43 -13.05
N SER A 41 -0.44 3.16 -13.49
CA SER A 41 0.71 4.03 -13.23
C SER A 41 0.56 5.39 -13.94
N GLN A 42 0.01 5.38 -15.15
CA GLN A 42 -0.27 6.62 -15.90
C GLN A 42 -1.30 7.50 -15.18
N ALA A 43 -2.40 6.93 -14.72
CA ALA A 43 -3.42 7.66 -13.96
C ALA A 43 -2.88 8.26 -12.67
N ARG A 44 -1.94 7.59 -12.00
CA ARG A 44 -1.33 8.04 -10.73
C ARG A 44 -0.11 8.93 -10.91
N LYS A 45 0.39 9.09 -12.13
CA LYS A 45 1.57 9.89 -12.49
C LYS A 45 2.87 9.46 -11.79
N HIS A 46 2.93 8.22 -11.31
CA HIS A 46 4.14 7.59 -10.76
C HIS A 46 4.10 6.07 -10.94
N PRO A 47 5.25 5.38 -10.96
CA PRO A 47 5.29 3.93 -11.10
C PRO A 47 4.53 3.22 -9.98
N VAL A 48 3.67 2.27 -10.33
CA VAL A 48 2.99 1.38 -9.39
C VAL A 48 2.93 -0.02 -9.98
N PHE A 49 3.42 -1.00 -9.24
CA PHE A 49 3.43 -2.40 -9.62
C PHE A 49 2.59 -3.21 -8.64
N PHE A 50 1.58 -3.89 -9.15
CA PHE A 50 0.75 -4.77 -8.32
C PHE A 50 1.44 -6.10 -8.05
N ILE A 51 1.40 -6.54 -6.80
CA ILE A 51 1.72 -7.91 -6.43
C ILE A 51 0.46 -8.75 -6.66
N ASP A 52 0.37 -9.36 -7.85
CA ASP A 52 -0.78 -10.13 -8.28
C ASP A 52 -0.72 -11.55 -7.68
N LEU A 53 -1.32 -11.71 -6.52
CA LEU A 53 -1.49 -12.97 -5.79
C LEU A 53 -2.95 -13.14 -5.35
N PRO A 54 -3.44 -14.37 -5.16
CA PRO A 54 -4.86 -14.65 -4.88
C PRO A 54 -5.25 -14.36 -3.43
N SER A 55 -4.84 -13.21 -2.89
CA SER A 55 -5.28 -12.74 -1.58
C SER A 55 -6.66 -12.10 -1.69
N ILE A 56 -7.57 -12.45 -0.79
CA ILE A 56 -8.92 -11.90 -0.72
C ILE A 56 -9.04 -10.79 0.34
N ALA A 57 -8.03 -10.61 1.17
CA ALA A 57 -8.06 -9.68 2.29
C ALA A 57 -7.07 -8.53 2.14
N ILE A 58 -5.89 -8.80 1.58
CA ILE A 58 -4.77 -7.86 1.53
C ILE A 58 -4.32 -7.70 0.08
N SER A 59 -4.10 -6.46 -0.35
CA SER A 59 -3.33 -6.13 -1.55
C SER A 59 -1.97 -5.55 -1.19
N MET A 60 -1.01 -5.74 -2.07
CA MET A 60 0.31 -5.13 -1.95
C MET A 60 0.71 -4.52 -3.30
N THR A 61 1.31 -3.34 -3.24
CA THR A 61 1.85 -2.66 -4.41
C THR A 61 3.25 -2.12 -4.12
N ILE A 62 4.11 -2.12 -5.12
CA ILE A 62 5.37 -1.39 -5.07
C ILE A 62 5.14 -0.06 -5.79
N GLY A 63 5.25 1.05 -5.05
CA GLY A 63 5.17 2.40 -5.57
C GLY A 63 6.55 3.02 -5.71
N GLY A 64 6.71 3.91 -6.68
CA GLY A 64 7.94 4.67 -6.89
C GLY A 64 7.68 6.16 -7.07
N LEU A 65 8.58 6.99 -6.53
CA LEU A 65 8.58 8.43 -6.75
C LEU A 65 9.87 8.81 -7.44
N THR A 66 9.77 9.51 -8.56
CA THR A 66 10.94 10.07 -9.26
C THR A 66 11.71 11.05 -8.38
N PRO A 67 12.96 11.40 -8.70
CA PRO A 67 13.68 12.46 -8.00
C PRO A 67 12.84 13.75 -7.93
N ASN A 68 12.76 14.36 -6.76
CA ASN A 68 11.88 15.50 -6.47
C ASN A 68 10.39 15.27 -6.81
N GLY A 69 9.99 14.03 -7.04
CA GLY A 69 8.63 13.68 -7.43
C GLY A 69 7.67 13.61 -6.26
N ARG A 70 6.38 13.69 -6.60
CA ARG A 70 5.30 13.52 -5.62
C ARG A 70 4.14 12.75 -6.22
N SER A 71 3.38 12.05 -5.36
CA SER A 71 2.11 11.46 -5.76
C SER A 71 0.98 12.50 -5.79
N ASN A 72 -0.12 12.19 -6.49
CA ASN A 72 -1.34 12.99 -6.39
C ASN A 72 -1.87 12.96 -4.94
N ARG A 73 -2.48 14.06 -4.51
CA ARG A 73 -3.20 14.08 -3.23
C ARG A 73 -4.49 13.28 -3.35
N HIS A 74 -4.68 12.31 -2.47
CA HIS A 74 -5.82 11.40 -2.52
C HIS A 74 -6.21 10.92 -1.12
N ARG A 75 -7.36 10.25 -1.03
CA ARG A 75 -7.81 9.53 0.17
C ARG A 75 -8.57 8.27 -0.22
N HIS A 76 -8.70 7.34 0.71
CA HIS A 76 -9.40 6.08 0.49
C HIS A 76 -9.97 5.50 1.79
N THR A 77 -10.97 4.63 1.66
CA THR A 77 -11.66 4.00 2.79
C THR A 77 -10.88 2.82 3.40
N TYR A 78 -9.85 2.33 2.74
CA TYR A 78 -8.99 1.27 3.25
C TYR A 78 -7.77 1.85 3.98
N GLU A 79 -7.25 1.07 4.91
CA GLU A 79 -6.00 1.38 5.60
C GLU A 79 -4.81 1.02 4.72
N THR A 80 -3.73 1.78 4.85
CA THR A 80 -2.47 1.49 4.18
C THR A 80 -1.31 1.58 5.17
N ILE A 81 -0.43 0.59 5.13
CA ILE A 81 0.89 0.66 5.73
C ILE A 81 1.90 0.73 4.59
N LEU A 82 2.66 1.81 4.54
CA LEU A 82 3.80 1.95 3.64
C LEU A 82 5.06 1.50 4.35
N PHE A 83 5.83 0.61 3.73
CA PHE A 83 7.19 0.31 4.15
C PHE A 83 8.17 0.86 3.11
N VAL A 84 9.04 1.78 3.52
CA VAL A 84 9.98 2.45 2.62
C VAL A 84 11.15 1.50 2.33
N LEU A 85 11.28 1.12 1.07
CA LEU A 85 12.35 0.23 0.59
C LEU A 85 13.63 1.00 0.26
N GLU A 86 13.48 2.16 -0.38
CA GLU A 86 14.61 2.99 -0.86
C GLU A 86 14.26 4.47 -0.78
N GLY A 87 15.27 5.31 -0.53
CA GLY A 87 15.15 6.76 -0.57
C GLY A 87 14.69 7.38 0.75
N GLN A 88 14.33 8.65 0.68
CA GLN A 88 13.88 9.48 1.80
C GLN A 88 12.91 10.54 1.34
N GLY A 89 12.02 10.96 2.23
CA GLY A 89 11.01 11.95 1.89
C GLY A 89 10.04 12.23 3.02
N TYR A 90 8.83 12.62 2.67
CA TYR A 90 7.76 12.78 3.65
C TYR A 90 6.39 12.43 3.04
N SER A 91 5.46 12.13 3.91
CA SER A 91 4.04 12.06 3.60
C SER A 91 3.32 13.22 4.29
N MET A 92 2.51 13.95 3.55
CA MET A 92 1.50 14.81 4.18
C MET A 92 0.27 13.96 4.44
N ILE A 93 -0.15 13.87 5.69
CA ILE A 93 -1.35 13.15 6.12
C ILE A 93 -2.21 14.18 6.85
N GLU A 94 -3.29 14.62 6.20
CA GLU A 94 -4.03 15.84 6.53
C GLU A 94 -3.08 17.04 6.62
N ASP A 95 -2.89 17.61 7.80
CA ASP A 95 -1.99 18.73 8.12
C ASP A 95 -0.65 18.28 8.73
N GLN A 96 -0.43 16.97 8.89
CA GLN A 96 0.77 16.42 9.50
C GLN A 96 1.81 16.04 8.45
N LYS A 97 3.01 16.58 8.58
CA LYS A 97 4.19 16.16 7.82
C LYS A 97 4.90 15.02 8.55
N VAL A 98 4.89 13.84 7.95
CA VAL A 98 5.57 12.64 8.46
C VAL A 98 6.78 12.35 7.60
N GLU A 99 7.98 12.62 8.12
CA GLU A 99 9.23 12.34 7.42
C GLU A 99 9.59 10.86 7.54
N TRP A 100 10.18 10.31 6.48
CA TRP A 100 10.56 8.91 6.39
C TRP A 100 11.83 8.71 5.56
N LYS A 101 12.48 7.59 5.80
CA LYS A 101 13.64 7.06 5.02
C LYS A 101 13.52 5.55 4.88
N ALA A 102 14.40 4.97 4.08
CA ALA A 102 14.48 3.51 3.91
C ALA A 102 14.54 2.78 5.26
N GLY A 103 13.68 1.76 5.42
CA GLY A 103 13.49 0.98 6.66
C GLY A 103 12.35 1.47 7.56
N ASP A 104 11.78 2.64 7.29
CA ASP A 104 10.65 3.16 8.08
C ASP A 104 9.30 2.64 7.56
N ALA A 105 8.31 2.58 8.45
CA ALA A 105 6.93 2.30 8.10
C ALA A 105 6.03 3.50 8.44
N VAL A 106 5.12 3.83 7.52
CA VAL A 106 4.17 4.93 7.66
C VAL A 106 2.75 4.40 7.59
N TYR A 107 1.92 4.76 8.56
CA TYR A 107 0.50 4.43 8.56
C TYR A 107 -0.33 5.53 7.92
N ILE A 108 -1.16 5.16 6.97
CA ILE A 108 -2.15 6.05 6.34
C ILE A 108 -3.54 5.68 6.88
N PRO A 109 -4.15 6.56 7.69
CA PRO A 109 -5.47 6.30 8.26
C PRO A 109 -6.58 6.30 7.21
N VAL A 110 -7.66 5.60 7.53
CA VAL A 110 -8.90 5.60 6.73
C VAL A 110 -9.36 7.03 6.48
N TRP A 111 -9.63 7.34 5.21
CA TRP A 111 -10.20 8.58 4.69
C TRP A 111 -9.38 9.85 4.92
N ALA A 112 -8.13 9.75 5.40
CA ALA A 112 -7.23 10.88 5.53
C ALA A 112 -6.69 11.30 4.15
N TRP A 113 -6.77 12.60 3.83
CA TRP A 113 -6.09 13.16 2.66
C TRP A 113 -4.58 13.01 2.79
N HIS A 114 -3.94 12.44 1.79
CA HIS A 114 -2.49 12.27 1.84
C HIS A 114 -1.84 12.36 0.46
N HIS A 115 -0.54 12.61 0.47
CA HIS A 115 0.37 12.47 -0.66
C HIS A 115 1.79 12.23 -0.15
N HIS A 116 2.64 11.71 -1.01
CA HIS A 116 4.02 11.37 -0.71
C HIS A 116 4.97 12.20 -1.56
N VAL A 117 6.10 12.63 -1.00
CA VAL A 117 7.11 13.45 -1.66
C VAL A 117 8.48 12.83 -1.47
N ASN A 118 9.21 12.65 -2.55
CA ASN A 118 10.61 12.28 -2.54
C ASN A 118 11.46 13.56 -2.45
N LEU A 119 12.32 13.65 -1.45
CA LEU A 119 13.21 14.80 -1.22
C LEU A 119 14.58 14.68 -1.90
N ASP A 120 14.89 13.51 -2.45
CA ASP A 120 16.17 13.30 -3.13
C ASP A 120 16.10 13.88 -4.55
N PRO A 121 17.04 14.79 -4.94
CA PRO A 121 17.03 15.40 -6.26
C PRO A 121 17.55 14.45 -7.36
N ASP A 122 18.30 13.40 -6.99
CA ASP A 122 19.02 12.55 -7.93
C ASP A 122 18.52 11.11 -7.95
N LYS A 123 17.92 10.64 -6.85
CA LYS A 123 17.52 9.23 -6.67
C LYS A 123 16.03 9.07 -6.50
N PRO A 124 15.44 8.03 -7.09
CA PRO A 124 14.04 7.68 -6.82
C PRO A 124 13.85 7.19 -5.39
N ALA A 125 12.65 7.34 -4.87
CA ALA A 125 12.21 6.63 -3.67
C ALA A 125 11.28 5.48 -4.06
N LYS A 126 11.30 4.42 -3.28
CA LYS A 126 10.49 3.22 -3.48
C LYS A 126 9.88 2.76 -2.16
N TYR A 127 8.62 2.36 -2.20
CA TYR A 127 7.91 1.84 -1.04
C TYR A 127 7.03 0.66 -1.40
N LEU A 128 6.77 -0.20 -0.42
CA LEU A 128 5.78 -1.25 -0.45
C LEU A 128 4.53 -0.74 0.29
N ALA A 129 3.39 -0.72 -0.39
CA ALA A 129 2.10 -0.43 0.22
C ALA A 129 1.36 -1.74 0.49
N CYS A 130 0.90 -1.94 1.73
CA CYS A 130 0.06 -3.04 2.16
C CYS A 130 -1.31 -2.48 2.56
N GLU A 131 -2.38 -3.00 1.95
CA GLU A 131 -3.71 -2.41 2.03
C GLU A 131 -4.78 -3.49 2.25
N ASN A 132 -5.82 -3.19 3.04
CA ASN A 132 -6.97 -4.08 3.23
C ASN A 132 -8.11 -3.83 2.21
N ALA A 133 -7.81 -3.17 1.10
CA ALA A 133 -8.76 -2.85 0.05
C ALA A 133 -9.55 -4.07 -0.48
N PRO A 134 -8.95 -5.24 -0.75
CA PRO A 134 -9.68 -6.40 -1.22
C PRO A 134 -10.73 -6.90 -0.22
N MET A 135 -10.42 -6.86 1.08
CA MET A 135 -11.36 -7.25 2.11
C MET A 135 -12.61 -6.35 2.08
N LEU A 136 -12.43 -5.03 2.03
CA LEU A 136 -13.54 -4.08 1.95
C LEU A 136 -14.34 -4.24 0.66
N GLN A 137 -13.67 -4.50 -0.46
CA GLN A 137 -14.33 -4.74 -1.73
C GLN A 137 -15.21 -5.99 -1.69
N ASN A 138 -14.74 -7.07 -1.07
CA ASN A 138 -15.49 -8.32 -0.91
C ASN A 138 -16.65 -8.19 0.10
N MET A 139 -16.57 -7.26 1.04
CA MET A 139 -17.64 -6.99 2.01
C MET A 139 -18.80 -6.15 1.46
N GLY A 140 -18.74 -5.69 0.22
CA GLY A 140 -19.85 -4.94 -0.41
C GLY A 140 -19.42 -3.68 -1.16
N ASN A 141 -18.33 -3.74 -1.89
CA ASN A 141 -17.78 -2.61 -2.68
C ASN A 141 -17.46 -1.37 -1.84
N LEU A 142 -16.89 -1.57 -0.67
CA LEU A 142 -16.56 -0.52 0.29
C LEU A 142 -15.15 0.08 0.10
N ALA A 143 -14.35 -0.47 -0.81
CA ALA A 143 -13.05 0.10 -1.17
C ALA A 143 -13.22 1.29 -2.12
N LEU A 144 -13.30 2.48 -1.56
CA LEU A 144 -13.47 3.73 -2.29
C LEU A 144 -12.16 4.53 -2.29
N ARG A 145 -11.91 5.26 -3.38
CA ARG A 145 -10.78 6.18 -3.51
C ARG A 145 -11.20 7.41 -4.30
N GLU A 146 -10.74 8.58 -3.86
CA GLU A 146 -10.87 9.82 -4.60
C GLU A 146 -9.54 10.60 -4.63
N GLU A 147 -9.37 11.42 -5.65
CA GLU A 147 -8.24 12.34 -5.79
C GLU A 147 -8.71 13.78 -5.64
N ALA A 148 -7.85 14.63 -5.07
CA ALA A 148 -8.11 16.06 -5.03
C ALA A 148 -8.01 16.64 -6.46
N ASN A 149 -8.93 17.55 -6.79
CA ASN A 149 -8.95 18.30 -8.03
C ASN A 149 -7.74 19.26 -8.15
#